data_78243c955aa929be575ab2547404c36b
#
_entry.id   78243c955aa929be575ab2547404c36b
#
_cell.length_a   1.000
_cell.length_b   1.000
_cell.length_c   1.000
_cell.angle_alpha   90.00
_cell.angle_beta   90.00
_cell.angle_gamma   90.00
#
_symmetry.space_group_name_H-M   'P 1'
#
loop_
_entity.id
_entity.type
_entity.pdbx_description
1 polymer ?
#
loop_
_entity_poly.entity_id
_entity_poly.type
_entity_poly.pdbx_seq_one_letter_code
_entity_poly.pdbx_strand_id
1 'polypeptide(L)'
;VTAAKATALTADELIDVQEAVPDVYQQGAIWIMSKKTRAAIRKLKDNEGRYLLNTDLNAPWGYILLGKPVFASDSMDDMAAGKDAVLYGDMSGLAVKEIETMEIEVLREHFATQHAVGVVGWAELDAKVENAQKLAKLTMAAS
;
A
#
# COMPACT_ATOMS: atom_id res chain seq x y z
N VAL A 1 -11.45 2.85 8.27
CA VAL A 1 -11.30 2.49 9.70
C VAL A 1 -10.25 3.39 10.31
N THR A 2 -10.44 3.81 11.57
CA THR A 2 -9.48 4.65 12.29
C THR A 2 -8.93 3.83 13.46
N ALA A 3 -7.60 3.77 13.59
CA ALA A 3 -6.94 3.12 14.70
C ALA A 3 -7.15 3.87 16.02
N ALA A 4 -7.13 3.18 17.16
CA ALA A 4 -7.27 3.79 18.49
C ALA A 4 -6.01 4.56 18.92
N LYS A 5 -4.85 4.24 18.36
CA LYS A 5 -3.56 4.85 18.70
C LYS A 5 -2.84 5.38 17.47
N ALA A 6 -2.01 6.40 17.67
CA ALA A 6 -1.25 7.04 16.60
C ALA A 6 -0.02 6.22 16.13
N THR A 7 0.51 5.33 16.97
CA THR A 7 1.79 4.63 16.73
C THR A 7 1.76 3.13 16.99
N ALA A 8 0.61 2.57 17.30
CA ALA A 8 0.45 1.14 17.56
C ALA A 8 -0.83 0.62 16.94
N LEU A 9 -0.79 -0.61 16.43
CA LEU A 9 -1.93 -1.33 15.86
C LEU A 9 -2.28 -2.52 16.76
N THR A 10 -3.56 -2.88 16.76
CA THR A 10 -4.08 -4.07 17.41
C THR A 10 -4.53 -5.09 16.37
N ALA A 11 -4.69 -6.35 16.80
CA ALA A 11 -5.23 -7.40 15.94
C ALA A 11 -6.68 -7.11 15.52
N ASP A 12 -7.48 -6.59 16.46
CA ASP A 12 -8.89 -6.29 16.24
C ASP A 12 -9.07 -5.22 15.16
N GLU A 13 -8.23 -4.18 15.15
CA GLU A 13 -8.26 -3.13 14.12
C GLU A 13 -7.94 -3.69 12.72
N LEU A 14 -7.08 -4.70 12.61
CA LEU A 14 -6.79 -5.36 11.34
C LEU A 14 -7.99 -6.20 10.88
N ILE A 15 -8.69 -6.85 11.79
CA ILE A 15 -9.93 -7.58 11.50
C ILE A 15 -11.01 -6.58 11.06
N ASP A 16 -11.18 -5.45 11.73
CA ASP A 16 -12.15 -4.42 11.36
C ASP A 16 -11.91 -3.87 9.95
N VAL A 17 -10.64 -3.73 9.54
CA VAL A 17 -10.29 -3.32 8.18
C VAL A 17 -10.67 -4.40 7.17
N GLN A 18 -10.46 -5.66 7.49
CA GLN A 18 -10.83 -6.77 6.64
C GLN A 18 -12.35 -6.87 6.46
N GLU A 19 -13.09 -6.76 7.56
CA GLU A 19 -14.57 -6.80 7.56
C GLU A 19 -15.21 -5.56 6.89
N ALA A 20 -14.47 -4.46 6.78
CA ALA A 20 -14.95 -3.28 6.05
C ALA A 20 -15.10 -3.51 4.54
N VAL A 21 -14.46 -4.56 3.99
CA VAL A 21 -14.58 -4.95 2.58
C VAL A 21 -15.58 -6.10 2.47
N PRO A 22 -16.66 -5.98 1.68
CA PRO A 22 -17.63 -7.06 1.48
C PRO A 22 -16.99 -8.36 0.99
N ASP A 23 -17.50 -9.50 1.45
CA ASP A 23 -16.98 -10.85 1.15
C ASP A 23 -16.79 -11.14 -0.33
N VAL A 24 -17.69 -10.59 -1.17
CA VAL A 24 -17.62 -10.74 -2.63
C VAL A 24 -16.30 -10.24 -3.21
N TYR A 25 -15.69 -9.24 -2.60
CA TYR A 25 -14.44 -8.63 -3.06
C TYR A 25 -13.20 -9.14 -2.32
N GLN A 26 -13.40 -9.96 -1.29
CA GLN A 26 -12.27 -10.47 -0.50
C GLN A 26 -11.43 -11.51 -1.23
N GLN A 27 -11.93 -12.15 -2.29
CA GLN A 27 -11.19 -13.22 -2.96
C GLN A 27 -9.84 -12.73 -3.52
N GLY A 28 -9.82 -11.58 -4.17
CA GLY A 28 -8.61 -10.94 -4.73
C GLY A 28 -7.93 -9.93 -3.81
N ALA A 29 -8.38 -9.81 -2.56
CA ALA A 29 -7.88 -8.79 -1.66
C ALA A 29 -6.44 -9.07 -1.19
N ILE A 30 -5.67 -8.01 -1.07
CA ILE A 30 -4.28 -8.00 -0.60
C ILE A 30 -4.08 -6.92 0.47
N TRP A 31 -3.05 -7.10 1.30
CA TRP A 31 -2.58 -6.11 2.25
C TRP A 31 -1.42 -5.33 1.66
N ILE A 32 -1.46 -4.00 1.74
CA ILE A 32 -0.35 -3.12 1.37
C ILE A 32 -0.02 -2.23 2.56
N MET A 33 1.26 -2.16 2.93
CA MET A 33 1.72 -1.37 4.07
C MET A 33 3.21 -1.04 3.92
N SER A 34 3.72 -0.13 4.76
CA SER A 34 5.15 0.14 4.80
C SER A 34 5.92 -1.03 5.45
N LYS A 35 7.22 -1.11 5.17
CA LYS A 35 8.12 -2.12 5.75
C LYS A 35 8.17 -2.04 7.28
N LYS A 36 8.08 -0.83 7.84
CA LYS A 36 8.07 -0.60 9.30
C LYS A 36 6.75 -1.04 9.91
N THR A 37 5.61 -0.73 9.28
CA THR A 37 4.29 -1.18 9.70
C THR A 37 4.22 -2.71 9.71
N ARG A 38 4.70 -3.36 8.64
CA ARG A 38 4.79 -4.83 8.58
C ARG A 38 5.64 -5.41 9.70
N ALA A 39 6.79 -4.79 10.00
CA ALA A 39 7.65 -5.24 11.10
C ALA A 39 6.98 -5.10 12.47
N ALA A 40 6.16 -4.08 12.67
CA ALA A 40 5.36 -3.91 13.88
C ALA A 40 4.26 -4.98 13.99
N ILE A 41 3.52 -5.23 12.90
CA ILE A 41 2.48 -6.27 12.85
C ILE A 41 3.09 -7.67 13.09
N ARG A 42 4.29 -7.96 12.59
CA ARG A 42 5.00 -9.21 12.87
C ARG A 42 5.27 -9.45 14.35
N LYS A 43 5.37 -8.40 15.16
CA LYS A 43 5.60 -8.49 16.60
C LYS A 43 4.30 -8.67 17.40
N LEU A 44 3.14 -8.49 16.75
CA LEU A 44 1.86 -8.73 17.39
C LEU A 44 1.68 -10.22 17.67
N LYS A 45 1.27 -10.51 18.88
CA LYS A 45 0.99 -11.86 19.35
C LYS A 45 -0.44 -11.97 19.82
N ASP A 46 -1.02 -13.14 19.69
CA ASP A 46 -2.29 -13.46 20.32
C ASP A 46 -2.11 -13.65 21.86
N ASN A 47 -3.22 -13.87 22.55
CA ASN A 47 -3.23 -14.12 24.00
C ASN A 47 -2.47 -15.39 24.40
N GLU A 48 -2.15 -16.26 23.46
CA GLU A 48 -1.37 -17.49 23.65
C GLU A 48 0.11 -17.32 23.28
N GLY A 49 0.52 -16.10 22.86
CA GLY A 49 1.90 -15.77 22.51
C GLY A 49 2.31 -16.14 21.07
N ARG A 50 1.37 -16.57 20.22
CA ARG A 50 1.63 -16.89 18.81
C ARG A 50 1.63 -15.59 17.98
N TYR A 51 2.50 -15.53 16.97
CA TYR A 51 2.53 -14.40 16.04
C TYR A 51 1.34 -14.43 15.09
N LEU A 52 0.69 -13.29 14.90
CA LEU A 52 -0.47 -13.14 14.01
C LEU A 52 -0.09 -13.22 12.54
N LEU A 53 1.07 -12.70 12.18
CA LEU A 53 1.57 -12.73 10.80
C LEU A 53 2.37 -14.01 10.58
N ASN A 54 1.83 -14.89 9.75
CA ASN A 54 2.47 -16.14 9.37
C ASN A 54 3.43 -15.92 8.19
N THR A 55 4.55 -16.65 8.23
CA THR A 55 5.47 -16.76 7.09
C THR A 55 5.10 -18.01 6.33
N ASP A 56 4.69 -17.87 5.08
CA ASP A 56 4.43 -18.99 4.19
C ASP A 56 5.47 -18.97 3.05
N LEU A 57 6.22 -20.07 2.94
CA LEU A 57 7.24 -20.23 1.90
C LEU A 57 6.65 -20.32 0.49
N ASN A 58 5.37 -20.66 0.38
CA ASN A 58 4.67 -20.73 -0.89
C ASN A 58 3.98 -19.41 -1.27
N ALA A 59 3.89 -18.45 -0.35
CA ALA A 59 3.30 -17.15 -0.64
C ALA A 59 4.20 -16.32 -1.55
N PRO A 60 3.66 -15.58 -2.53
CA PRO A 60 4.45 -14.81 -3.49
C PRO A 60 5.44 -13.83 -2.87
N TRP A 61 5.22 -13.37 -1.65
CA TRP A 61 6.09 -12.42 -0.93
C TRP A 61 6.43 -12.90 0.49
N GLY A 62 6.17 -14.18 0.78
CA GLY A 62 6.57 -14.84 2.01
C GLY A 62 5.79 -14.45 3.26
N TYR A 63 4.73 -13.63 3.16
CA TYR A 63 3.94 -13.19 4.32
C TYR A 63 2.45 -13.26 4.03
N ILE A 64 1.71 -13.87 4.96
CA ILE A 64 0.24 -13.96 4.96
C ILE A 64 -0.29 -13.39 6.26
N LEU A 65 -1.25 -12.49 6.17
CA LEU A 65 -1.97 -11.90 7.30
C LEU A 65 -3.47 -12.18 7.11
N LEU A 66 -4.09 -12.82 8.10
CA LEU A 66 -5.51 -13.19 8.06
C LEU A 66 -5.92 -13.89 6.75
N GLY A 67 -5.07 -14.81 6.25
CA GLY A 67 -5.32 -15.58 5.04
C GLY A 67 -5.07 -14.84 3.72
N LYS A 68 -4.57 -13.60 3.74
CA LYS A 68 -4.32 -12.79 2.56
C LYS A 68 -2.84 -12.38 2.44
N PRO A 69 -2.32 -12.28 1.20
CA PRO A 69 -0.92 -11.90 0.98
C PRO A 69 -0.64 -10.47 1.42
N VAL A 70 0.57 -10.24 1.93
CA VAL A 70 1.04 -8.94 2.42
C VAL A 70 2.16 -8.43 1.53
N PHE A 71 1.95 -7.24 0.96
CA PHE A 71 2.94 -6.52 0.17
C PHE A 71 3.50 -5.35 0.96
N ALA A 72 4.81 -5.15 0.88
CA ALA A 72 5.45 -3.96 1.45
C ALA A 72 5.76 -2.96 0.34
N SER A 73 5.33 -1.72 0.54
CA SER A 73 5.63 -0.61 -0.35
C SER A 73 6.32 0.50 0.44
N ASP A 74 7.43 1.00 -0.06
CA ASP A 74 8.14 2.11 0.55
C ASP A 74 7.43 3.47 0.30
N SER A 75 6.44 3.49 -0.62
CA SER A 75 5.58 4.65 -0.86
C SER A 75 4.42 4.78 0.14
N MET A 76 4.16 3.75 0.95
CA MET A 76 3.16 3.81 2.00
C MET A 76 3.69 4.56 3.23
N ASP A 77 2.82 5.35 3.84
CA ASP A 77 3.14 6.05 5.08
C ASP A 77 3.47 5.06 6.22
N ASP A 78 4.41 5.44 7.06
CA ASP A 78 4.66 4.75 8.33
C ASP A 78 3.54 5.08 9.33
N MET A 79 3.42 4.25 10.37
CA MET A 79 2.50 4.51 11.49
C MET A 79 2.86 5.83 12.18
N ALA A 80 2.08 6.86 11.87
CA ALA A 80 2.17 8.19 12.49
C ALA A 80 0.77 8.81 12.59
N ALA A 81 0.60 9.76 13.47
CA ALA A 81 -0.68 10.43 13.72
C ALA A 81 -1.32 10.92 12.41
N GLY A 82 -2.55 10.55 12.16
CA GLY A 82 -3.34 10.96 11.00
C GLY A 82 -2.89 10.36 9.65
N LYS A 83 -1.95 9.40 9.64
CA LYS A 83 -1.42 8.78 8.42
C LYS A 83 -2.12 7.47 8.09
N ASP A 84 -2.24 7.18 6.79
CA ASP A 84 -2.81 5.93 6.28
C ASP A 84 -1.72 4.84 6.27
N ALA A 85 -1.67 4.03 7.33
CA ALA A 85 -0.59 3.07 7.54
C ALA A 85 -0.81 1.72 6.85
N VAL A 86 -2.05 1.34 6.59
CA VAL A 86 -2.43 0.07 5.98
C VAL A 86 -3.54 0.28 4.96
N LEU A 87 -3.38 -0.35 3.80
CA LEU A 87 -4.41 -0.48 2.78
C LEU A 87 -4.76 -1.95 2.60
N TYR A 88 -6.05 -2.26 2.52
CA TYR A 88 -6.56 -3.60 2.28
C TYR A 88 -7.62 -3.57 1.19
N GLY A 89 -7.62 -4.55 0.33
CA GLY A 89 -8.68 -4.74 -0.64
C GLY A 89 -8.22 -5.30 -1.97
N ASP A 90 -9.18 -5.39 -2.89
CA ASP A 90 -8.94 -5.81 -4.27
C ASP A 90 -8.54 -4.60 -5.13
N MET A 91 -7.30 -4.62 -5.61
CA MET A 91 -6.73 -3.52 -6.42
C MET A 91 -7.42 -3.37 -7.79
N SER A 92 -8.26 -4.31 -8.21
CA SER A 92 -9.11 -4.15 -9.40
C SER A 92 -10.17 -3.04 -9.24
N GLY A 93 -10.35 -2.52 -8.03
CA GLY A 93 -11.16 -1.32 -7.76
C GLY A 93 -10.48 0.00 -8.10
N LEU A 94 -9.23 -0.04 -8.56
CA LEU A 94 -8.41 1.12 -8.93
C LEU A 94 -8.28 1.16 -10.45
N ALA A 95 -8.74 2.25 -11.07
CA ALA A 95 -8.49 2.52 -12.49
C ALA A 95 -7.23 3.37 -12.62
N VAL A 96 -6.27 2.90 -13.38
CA VAL A 96 -5.05 3.66 -13.72
C VAL A 96 -5.12 3.99 -15.21
N LYS A 97 -5.04 5.27 -15.55
CA LYS A 97 -4.93 5.75 -16.90
C LYS A 97 -3.50 6.22 -17.13
N GLU A 98 -2.85 5.62 -18.10
CA GLU A 98 -1.58 6.07 -18.64
C GLU A 98 -1.85 6.73 -19.99
N ILE A 99 -1.41 7.97 -20.13
CA ILE A 99 -1.48 8.67 -21.41
C ILE A 99 -0.21 8.33 -22.18
N GLU A 100 -0.44 7.69 -23.30
CA GLU A 100 0.53 7.16 -24.27
C GLU A 100 2.02 7.42 -24.03
N THR A 101 2.76 6.38 -24.31
CA THR A 101 4.20 6.34 -24.61
C THR A 101 5.04 7.48 -24.04
N MET A 102 5.91 7.17 -23.12
CA MET A 102 6.97 8.09 -22.66
C MET A 102 7.59 8.80 -23.86
N GLU A 103 7.35 10.10 -23.98
CA GLU A 103 7.95 10.94 -25.01
C GLU A 103 9.35 11.36 -24.54
N ILE A 104 10.34 11.02 -25.33
CA ILE A 104 11.74 11.38 -25.04
C ILE A 104 12.17 12.46 -26.02
N GLU A 105 12.44 13.65 -25.50
CA GLU A 105 12.92 14.79 -26.26
C GLU A 105 14.41 15.05 -25.97
N VAL A 106 15.18 15.25 -27.05
CA VAL A 106 16.61 15.56 -26.97
C VAL A 106 16.82 17.07 -27.19
N LEU A 107 17.15 17.77 -26.11
CA LEU A 107 17.36 19.23 -26.11
C LEU A 107 18.83 19.54 -26.41
N ARG A 108 19.17 19.78 -27.66
CA ARG A 108 20.55 20.10 -28.07
C ARG A 108 20.84 21.59 -27.97
N GLU A 109 19.88 22.43 -28.31
CA GLU A 109 20.08 23.88 -28.40
C GLU A 109 20.16 24.54 -26.99
N HIS A 110 19.34 24.05 -26.06
CA HIS A 110 19.24 24.62 -24.71
C HIS A 110 20.56 24.53 -23.91
N PHE A 111 21.37 23.52 -24.17
CA PHE A 111 22.66 23.26 -23.50
C PHE A 111 23.87 23.43 -24.40
N ALA A 112 23.71 24.00 -25.60
CA ALA A 112 24.79 24.16 -26.56
C ALA A 112 25.98 24.95 -26.02
N THR A 113 25.75 25.99 -25.21
CA THR A 113 26.79 26.80 -24.57
C THR A 113 27.59 26.05 -23.51
N GLN A 114 27.09 24.96 -22.99
CA GLN A 114 27.71 24.12 -21.96
C GLN A 114 28.34 22.84 -22.56
N HIS A 115 28.35 22.69 -23.90
CA HIS A 115 28.76 21.46 -24.60
C HIS A 115 28.08 20.21 -24.09
N ALA A 116 26.79 20.31 -23.63
CA ALA A 116 26.00 19.25 -23.08
C ALA A 116 24.72 19.02 -23.92
N VAL A 117 24.17 17.83 -23.83
CA VAL A 117 22.89 17.46 -24.44
C VAL A 117 21.91 17.11 -23.32
N GLY A 118 20.76 17.79 -23.27
CA GLY A 118 19.67 17.47 -22.35
C GLY A 118 18.79 16.39 -22.94
N VAL A 119 18.39 15.44 -22.11
CA VAL A 119 17.35 14.46 -22.44
C VAL A 119 16.21 14.62 -21.44
N VAL A 120 15.01 14.89 -21.93
CA VAL A 120 13.80 15.03 -21.09
C VAL A 120 12.85 13.93 -21.47
N GLY A 121 12.31 13.24 -20.48
CA GLY A 121 11.26 12.26 -20.62
C GLY A 121 9.98 12.75 -19.94
N TRP A 122 8.85 12.68 -20.66
CA TRP A 122 7.53 13.00 -20.14
C TRP A 122 6.71 11.72 -20.03
N ALA A 123 6.08 11.51 -18.88
CA ALA A 123 5.08 10.46 -18.68
C ALA A 123 3.94 11.04 -17.84
N GLU A 124 2.72 10.83 -18.29
CA GLU A 124 1.54 11.26 -17.55
C GLU A 124 0.74 10.05 -17.10
N LEU A 125 0.52 9.99 -15.79
CA LEU A 125 -0.24 8.94 -15.12
C LEU A 125 -1.33 9.57 -14.26
N ASP A 126 -2.54 9.02 -14.34
CA ASP A 126 -3.63 9.37 -13.42
C ASP A 126 -4.23 8.09 -12.85
N ALA A 127 -4.59 8.12 -11.57
CA ALA A 127 -5.19 6.98 -10.89
C ALA A 127 -6.41 7.42 -10.09
N LYS A 128 -7.51 6.69 -10.24
CA LYS A 128 -8.75 6.97 -9.53
C LYS A 128 -9.37 5.70 -8.99
N VAL A 129 -9.98 5.81 -7.81
CA VAL A 129 -10.79 4.74 -7.25
C VAL A 129 -12.10 4.68 -8.02
N GLU A 130 -12.32 3.58 -8.74
CA GLU A 130 -13.55 3.30 -9.49
C GLU A 130 -14.62 2.70 -8.58
N ASN A 131 -14.21 1.78 -7.70
CA ASN A 131 -15.10 1.16 -6.73
C ASN A 131 -14.53 1.23 -5.32
N ALA A 132 -15.04 2.17 -4.52
CA ALA A 132 -14.61 2.37 -3.14
C ALA A 132 -14.97 1.19 -2.20
N GLN A 133 -15.94 0.36 -2.55
CA GLN A 133 -16.32 -0.81 -1.73
C GLN A 133 -15.26 -1.93 -1.76
N LYS A 134 -14.40 -1.93 -2.77
CA LYS A 134 -13.33 -2.92 -2.91
C LYS A 134 -12.11 -2.62 -2.04
N LEU A 135 -12.02 -1.40 -1.51
CA LEU A 135 -10.83 -0.91 -0.83
C LEU A 135 -11.17 -0.41 0.57
N ALA A 136 -10.35 -0.77 1.54
CA ALA A 136 -10.40 -0.25 2.90
C ALA A 136 -9.03 0.26 3.30
N LYS A 137 -9.00 1.32 4.11
CA LYS A 137 -7.76 1.87 4.66
C LYS A 137 -7.85 1.97 6.18
N LEU A 138 -6.69 1.86 6.82
CA LEU A 138 -6.52 2.10 8.24
C LEU A 138 -5.73 3.38 8.43
N THR A 139 -6.40 4.39 8.94
CA THR A 139 -5.81 5.68 9.30
C THR A 139 -5.46 5.67 10.78
N MET A 140 -4.23 6.02 11.11
CA MET A 140 -3.79 6.13 12.51
C MET A 140 -4.52 7.28 13.21
N ALA A 141 -4.78 7.14 14.53
CA ALA A 141 -5.42 8.22 15.29
C ALA A 141 -4.64 9.54 15.15
N ALA A 142 -5.36 10.63 14.99
CA ALA A 142 -4.79 11.95 15.17
C ALA A 142 -4.63 12.15 16.69
N SER A 143 -3.40 12.23 17.21
CA SER A 143 -3.05 12.29 18.64
C SER A 143 -4.06 12.99 19.51
#